data_28c320c046f12fc9cc8d50b1835d1003
#
_entry.id   28c320c046f12fc9cc8d50b1835d1003
#
_cell.length_a   1.000
_cell.length_b   1.000
_cell.length_c   1.000
_cell.angle_alpha   90.00
_cell.angle_beta   90.00
_cell.angle_gamma   90.00
#
_symmetry.space_group_name_H-M   'P 1'
#
loop_
_entity.id
_entity.type
_entity.pdbx_description
1 polymer ?
#
loop_
_entity_poly.entity_id
_entity_poly.type
_entity_poly.pdbx_seq_one_letter_code
_entity_poly.pdbx_strand_id
1 'polypeptide(L)'
;PTGEIRFLSPGEREEPVTVFHKFPLYLDGVSGRMIGGVFEGSNASRFRHADTLFVVKDRPYRLFTKVQTDHRKPYRYVRYRGKAGSHCDVAEIAFYGVQPDSLPLRGKVIGTPGDNSGHEYTNAFDGDPYTSFDYPEADGGWTGLDLGKPYIIRSIGNECSKAMSTWHRVWEMPVRRSMLHKK
;
A
#
# COMPACT_ATOMS: atom_id res chain seq x y z
N PRO A 1 -5.77 4.86 26.19
CA PRO A 1 -4.89 5.93 26.61
C PRO A 1 -5.34 7.20 25.90
N THR A 2 -5.85 8.12 26.67
CA THR A 2 -6.23 9.44 26.23
C THR A 2 -4.96 10.19 25.85
N GLY A 3 -4.85 10.58 24.57
CA GLY A 3 -3.79 11.46 24.11
C GLY A 3 -3.93 12.80 24.85
N GLU A 4 -2.86 13.23 25.53
CA GLU A 4 -2.82 14.52 26.19
C GLU A 4 -2.63 15.59 25.13
N ILE A 5 -3.64 16.45 24.97
CA ILE A 5 -3.51 17.64 24.14
C ILE A 5 -2.93 18.73 25.03
N ARG A 6 -1.71 19.17 24.73
CA ARG A 6 -1.06 20.28 25.41
C ARG A 6 -1.22 21.54 24.59
N PHE A 7 -1.75 22.58 25.20
CA PHE A 7 -1.76 23.92 24.63
C PHE A 7 -0.55 24.70 25.16
N LEU A 8 0.15 25.38 24.26
CA LEU A 8 1.24 26.25 24.63
C LEU A 8 0.69 27.64 25.03
N SER A 9 1.17 28.16 26.15
CA SER A 9 0.86 29.52 26.56
C SER A 9 1.64 30.55 25.73
N PRO A 10 1.14 31.78 25.58
CA PRO A 10 1.89 32.81 24.90
C PRO A 10 3.27 33.04 25.55
N GLY A 11 4.33 32.88 24.75
CA GLY A 11 5.72 32.96 25.20
C GLY A 11 6.42 31.64 25.47
N GLU A 12 5.72 30.51 25.42
CA GLU A 12 6.35 29.21 25.42
C GLU A 12 6.99 28.91 24.04
N ARG A 13 8.11 28.17 24.08
CA ARG A 13 8.84 27.83 22.88
C ARG A 13 8.05 26.79 22.12
N GLU A 14 7.65 27.09 20.89
CA GLU A 14 7.05 26.12 20.00
C GLU A 14 8.14 25.15 19.52
N GLU A 15 8.13 23.93 20.01
CA GLU A 15 8.88 22.83 19.42
C GLU A 15 7.95 21.99 18.57
N PRO A 16 8.44 21.36 17.46
CA PRO A 16 7.61 20.49 16.66
C PRO A 16 7.12 19.32 17.52
N VAL A 17 5.84 19.34 17.85
CA VAL A 17 5.20 18.24 18.56
C VAL A 17 4.66 17.28 17.52
N THR A 18 5.32 16.16 17.36
CA THR A 18 4.76 15.05 16.58
C THR A 18 3.73 14.33 17.46
N VAL A 19 2.46 14.63 17.24
CA VAL A 19 1.37 13.95 17.95
C VAL A 19 1.11 12.62 17.29
N PHE A 20 1.59 11.54 17.90
CA PHE A 20 1.22 10.18 17.50
C PHE A 20 -0.13 9.84 18.13
N HIS A 21 -1.21 9.99 17.40
CA HIS A 21 -2.48 9.40 17.79
C HIS A 21 -2.44 7.91 17.46
N LYS A 22 -2.24 7.08 18.46
CA LYS A 22 -2.46 5.65 18.35
C LYS A 22 -3.95 5.39 18.46
N PHE A 23 -4.69 5.58 17.36
CA PHE A 23 -6.03 5.04 17.30
C PHE A 23 -5.92 3.51 17.23
N PRO A 24 -6.80 2.77 17.92
CA PRO A 24 -6.96 1.38 17.61
C PRO A 24 -7.33 1.31 16.13
N LEU A 25 -6.39 0.90 15.31
CA LEU A 25 -6.65 0.56 13.92
C LEU A 25 -7.63 -0.62 13.98
N TYR A 26 -8.90 -0.37 13.72
CA TYR A 26 -9.86 -1.43 13.40
C TYR A 26 -9.53 -1.97 12.01
N LEU A 27 -8.30 -2.45 11.84
CA LEU A 27 -7.85 -3.19 10.66
C LEU A 27 -8.47 -4.61 10.62
N ASP A 28 -9.28 -4.93 11.61
CA ASP A 28 -9.72 -6.31 11.86
C ASP A 28 -10.56 -6.91 10.73
N GLY A 29 -11.24 -6.11 9.94
CA GLY A 29 -12.01 -6.59 8.80
C GLY A 29 -11.20 -6.66 7.50
N VAL A 30 -10.56 -5.55 7.13
CA VAL A 30 -10.02 -5.35 5.79
C VAL A 30 -8.64 -5.97 5.59
N SER A 31 -7.72 -5.81 6.55
CA SER A 31 -6.38 -6.41 6.44
C SER A 31 -6.40 -7.94 6.40
N GLY A 32 -7.41 -8.55 7.01
CA GLY A 32 -7.63 -9.99 6.94
C GLY A 32 -8.04 -10.48 5.55
N ARG A 33 -8.61 -9.62 4.69
CA ARG A 33 -9.02 -9.97 3.32
C ARG A 33 -7.81 -10.27 2.42
N MET A 34 -6.65 -9.68 2.70
CA MET A 34 -5.43 -9.97 1.95
C MET A 34 -4.84 -11.37 2.22
N ILE A 35 -5.13 -12.00 3.37
CA ILE A 35 -4.62 -13.34 3.71
C ILE A 35 -5.07 -14.36 2.67
N GLY A 36 -4.12 -15.07 2.05
CA GLY A 36 -4.36 -16.00 0.94
C GLY A 36 -4.31 -15.34 -0.43
N GLY A 37 -4.19 -14.01 -0.51
CA GLY A 37 -3.91 -13.31 -1.76
C GLY A 37 -2.52 -13.66 -2.30
N VAL A 38 -2.36 -13.64 -3.62
CA VAL A 38 -1.18 -14.16 -4.32
C VAL A 38 -0.59 -13.10 -5.23
N PHE A 39 0.71 -12.87 -5.09
CA PHE A 39 1.49 -12.12 -6.05
C PHE A 39 2.09 -13.09 -7.07
N GLU A 40 1.90 -12.81 -8.36
CA GLU A 40 2.28 -13.68 -9.46
C GLU A 40 3.11 -12.93 -10.50
N GLY A 41 4.00 -13.67 -11.19
CA GLY A 41 4.78 -13.19 -12.31
C GLY A 41 4.58 -14.08 -13.54
N SER A 42 4.50 -13.48 -14.74
CA SER A 42 4.36 -14.20 -16.00
C SER A 42 5.04 -13.47 -17.15
N ASN A 43 5.39 -14.19 -18.20
CA ASN A 43 5.79 -13.61 -19.49
C ASN A 43 4.68 -13.70 -20.55
N ALA A 44 3.52 -14.24 -20.17
CA ALA A 44 2.31 -14.24 -20.99
C ALA A 44 1.29 -13.23 -20.44
N SER A 45 0.75 -12.36 -21.30
CA SER A 45 -0.18 -11.27 -20.90
C SER A 45 -1.47 -11.76 -20.24
N ARG A 46 -1.87 -12.98 -20.47
CA ARG A 46 -3.03 -13.63 -19.84
C ARG A 46 -2.66 -14.42 -18.58
N PHE A 47 -1.45 -14.26 -18.06
CA PHE A 47 -0.92 -14.97 -16.90
C PHE A 47 -1.01 -16.51 -17.02
N ARG A 48 -0.94 -17.04 -18.23
CA ARG A 48 -0.81 -18.49 -18.43
C ARG A 48 0.53 -18.94 -17.87
N HIS A 49 0.52 -20.01 -17.06
CA HIS A 49 1.71 -20.54 -16.39
C HIS A 49 2.43 -19.47 -15.55
N ALA A 50 1.66 -18.66 -14.80
CA ALA A 50 2.23 -17.71 -13.87
C ALA A 50 2.93 -18.42 -12.72
N ASP A 51 4.10 -17.89 -12.34
CA ASP A 51 4.82 -18.34 -11.16
C ASP A 51 4.34 -17.54 -9.94
N THR A 52 4.14 -18.20 -8.81
CA THR A 52 3.82 -17.54 -7.55
C THR A 52 5.07 -16.87 -6.99
N LEU A 53 5.06 -15.55 -6.86
CA LEU A 53 6.15 -14.77 -6.28
C LEU A 53 6.04 -14.71 -4.75
N PHE A 54 4.84 -14.54 -4.24
CA PHE A 54 4.57 -14.46 -2.81
C PHE A 54 3.09 -14.74 -2.52
N VAL A 55 2.83 -15.40 -1.40
CA VAL A 55 1.47 -15.58 -0.85
C VAL A 55 1.39 -14.83 0.47
N VAL A 56 0.37 -14.01 0.63
CA VAL A 56 0.10 -13.32 1.90
C VAL A 56 -0.36 -14.35 2.93
N LYS A 57 0.51 -14.71 3.87
CA LYS A 57 0.22 -15.73 4.90
C LYS A 57 -0.33 -15.10 6.17
N ASP A 58 0.19 -13.93 6.50
CA ASP A 58 -0.12 -13.24 7.74
C ASP A 58 -0.84 -11.93 7.46
N ARG A 59 -1.65 -11.50 8.41
CA ARG A 59 -2.33 -10.21 8.34
C ARG A 59 -1.31 -9.08 8.27
N PRO A 60 -1.34 -8.21 7.25
CA PRO A 60 -0.50 -7.01 7.23
C PRO A 60 -0.97 -6.03 8.31
N TYR A 61 -0.13 -5.81 9.32
CA TYR A 61 -0.41 -4.88 10.44
C TYR A 61 0.39 -3.58 10.37
N ARG A 62 1.19 -3.42 9.33
CA ARG A 62 1.86 -2.17 8.99
C ARG A 62 1.13 -1.50 7.84
N LEU A 63 1.19 -0.18 7.79
CA LEU A 63 0.63 0.58 6.67
C LEU A 63 1.22 0.08 5.35
N PHE A 64 2.53 -0.13 5.30
CA PHE A 64 3.21 -0.69 4.15
C PHE A 64 4.07 -1.87 4.57
N THR A 65 3.81 -3.02 3.98
CA THR A 65 4.56 -4.25 4.24
C THR A 65 5.43 -4.55 3.03
N LYS A 66 6.73 -4.72 3.24
CA LYS A 66 7.68 -5.10 2.18
C LYS A 66 8.24 -6.49 2.44
N VAL A 67 8.12 -7.37 1.46
CA VAL A 67 8.61 -8.76 1.52
C VAL A 67 9.67 -9.00 0.45
N GLN A 68 10.64 -9.85 0.76
CA GLN A 68 11.65 -10.28 -0.20
C GLN A 68 11.13 -11.50 -0.97
N THR A 69 11.56 -11.62 -2.22
CA THR A 69 11.31 -12.79 -3.04
C THR A 69 12.63 -13.42 -3.47
N ASP A 70 12.69 -14.74 -3.53
CA ASP A 70 13.90 -15.48 -3.94
C ASP A 70 13.90 -15.82 -5.43
N HIS A 71 12.96 -15.29 -6.19
CA HIS A 71 12.84 -15.58 -7.60
C HIS A 71 13.98 -14.97 -8.40
N ARG A 72 14.57 -15.78 -9.30
CA ARG A 72 15.65 -15.36 -10.23
C ARG A 72 15.18 -15.21 -11.66
N LYS A 73 14.02 -15.76 -11.99
CA LYS A 73 13.41 -15.65 -13.32
C LYS A 73 12.86 -14.25 -13.55
N PRO A 74 13.12 -13.64 -14.71
CA PRO A 74 12.54 -12.33 -15.03
C PRO A 74 11.10 -12.47 -15.55
N TYR A 75 10.26 -11.48 -15.19
CA TYR A 75 8.84 -11.41 -15.59
C TYR A 75 8.52 -10.05 -16.19
N ARG A 76 7.76 -10.04 -17.29
CA ARG A 76 7.20 -8.83 -17.89
C ARG A 76 5.89 -8.42 -17.22
N TYR A 77 5.05 -9.37 -16.87
CA TYR A 77 3.75 -9.14 -16.24
C TYR A 77 3.81 -9.57 -14.79
N VAL A 78 3.38 -8.70 -13.89
CA VAL A 78 3.27 -8.98 -12.46
C VAL A 78 1.90 -8.56 -11.97
N ARG A 79 1.30 -9.30 -11.03
CA ARG A 79 -0.01 -8.96 -10.47
C ARG A 79 -0.16 -9.41 -9.03
N TYR A 80 -1.11 -8.79 -8.36
CA TYR A 80 -1.77 -9.29 -7.17
C TYR A 80 -3.13 -9.83 -7.56
N ARG A 81 -3.46 -11.02 -7.08
CA ARG A 81 -4.76 -11.65 -7.22
C ARG A 81 -5.33 -11.89 -5.83
N GLY A 82 -6.50 -11.32 -5.57
CA GLY A 82 -7.22 -11.55 -4.33
C GLY A 82 -7.63 -13.03 -4.19
N LYS A 83 -7.75 -13.49 -2.95
CA LYS A 83 -8.36 -14.80 -2.69
C LYS A 83 -9.87 -14.74 -2.92
N ALA A 84 -10.52 -15.89 -3.01
CA ALA A 84 -11.97 -15.98 -3.04
C ALA A 84 -12.60 -15.29 -1.80
N GLY A 85 -13.64 -14.52 -1.99
CA GLY A 85 -14.34 -13.76 -0.94
C GLY A 85 -13.63 -12.51 -0.45
N SER A 86 -12.59 -12.01 -1.16
CA SER A 86 -11.79 -10.87 -0.68
C SER A 86 -12.03 -9.56 -1.41
N HIS A 87 -12.78 -9.55 -2.49
CA HIS A 87 -12.95 -8.40 -3.38
C HIS A 87 -11.62 -7.83 -3.92
N CYS A 88 -10.52 -8.54 -3.75
CA CYS A 88 -9.16 -8.08 -4.09
C CYS A 88 -8.75 -6.76 -3.41
N ASP A 89 -9.25 -6.51 -2.21
CA ASP A 89 -9.13 -5.26 -1.49
C ASP A 89 -7.67 -4.92 -1.17
N VAL A 90 -7.14 -3.87 -1.80
CA VAL A 90 -5.74 -3.42 -1.65
C VAL A 90 -5.60 -1.94 -1.95
N ALA A 91 -4.85 -1.19 -1.12
CA ALA A 91 -4.60 0.24 -1.35
C ALA A 91 -3.42 0.45 -2.29
N GLU A 92 -2.23 -0.06 -1.95
CA GLU A 92 -1.02 0.18 -2.70
C GLU A 92 -0.20 -1.08 -2.93
N ILE A 93 0.39 -1.18 -4.12
CA ILE A 93 1.32 -2.24 -4.50
C ILE A 93 2.57 -1.63 -5.13
N ALA A 94 3.73 -2.16 -4.75
CA ALA A 94 4.99 -1.79 -5.36
C ALA A 94 5.85 -3.04 -5.64
N PHE A 95 6.36 -3.17 -6.85
CA PHE A 95 7.31 -4.20 -7.23
C PHE A 95 8.69 -3.58 -7.38
N TYR A 96 9.71 -4.23 -6.84
CA TYR A 96 11.09 -3.73 -6.86
C TYR A 96 12.01 -4.70 -7.59
N GLY A 97 12.95 -4.15 -8.36
CA GLY A 97 13.96 -4.89 -9.08
C GLY A 97 15.16 -5.31 -8.23
N VAL A 98 16.25 -5.65 -8.90
CA VAL A 98 17.47 -6.20 -8.28
C VAL A 98 18.24 -5.18 -7.44
N GLN A 99 18.14 -3.90 -7.75
CA GLN A 99 18.90 -2.87 -7.02
C GLN A 99 18.21 -2.58 -5.67
N PRO A 100 18.94 -2.69 -4.54
CA PRO A 100 18.35 -2.60 -3.19
C PRO A 100 17.62 -1.28 -2.90
N ASP A 101 18.13 -0.18 -3.42
CA ASP A 101 17.61 1.18 -3.20
C ASP A 101 16.81 1.70 -4.41
N SER A 102 16.36 0.80 -5.27
CA SER A 102 15.64 1.18 -6.47
C SER A 102 14.25 1.73 -6.14
N LEU A 103 13.82 2.71 -6.92
CA LEU A 103 12.43 3.10 -6.98
C LEU A 103 11.57 1.90 -7.43
N PRO A 104 10.27 1.89 -7.07
CA PRO A 104 9.36 0.88 -7.58
C PRO A 104 9.40 0.79 -9.10
N LEU A 105 9.34 -0.42 -9.62
CA LEU A 105 9.19 -0.67 -11.06
C LEU A 105 7.88 -0.05 -11.53
N ARG A 106 7.93 0.58 -12.69
CA ARG A 106 6.78 1.22 -13.31
C ARG A 106 6.40 0.51 -14.60
N GLY A 107 5.11 0.56 -14.94
CA GLY A 107 4.57 -0.05 -16.13
C GLY A 107 3.16 0.43 -16.41
N LYS A 108 2.54 -0.14 -17.45
CA LYS A 108 1.12 0.08 -17.69
C LYS A 108 0.31 -0.71 -16.66
N VAL A 109 -0.55 -0.02 -15.91
CA VAL A 109 -1.45 -0.70 -14.97
C VAL A 109 -2.46 -1.53 -15.75
N ILE A 110 -2.65 -2.76 -15.33
CA ILE A 110 -3.57 -3.74 -15.91
C ILE A 110 -4.35 -4.41 -14.77
N GLY A 111 -5.59 -4.79 -15.00
CA GLY A 111 -6.40 -5.38 -13.94
C GLY A 111 -7.81 -5.74 -14.39
N THR A 112 -8.59 -6.23 -13.45
CA THR A 112 -10.02 -6.46 -13.64
C THR A 112 -10.74 -5.12 -13.54
N PRO A 113 -11.50 -4.69 -14.56
CA PRO A 113 -12.26 -3.44 -14.51
C PRO A 113 -13.22 -3.43 -13.32
N GLY A 114 -13.28 -2.30 -12.61
CA GLY A 114 -14.26 -2.04 -11.57
C GLY A 114 -15.63 -1.64 -12.13
N ASP A 115 -16.44 -1.06 -11.28
CA ASP A 115 -17.81 -0.62 -11.59
C ASP A 115 -17.94 0.91 -11.69
N ASN A 116 -16.82 1.62 -11.82
CA ASN A 116 -16.73 3.09 -11.80
C ASN A 116 -17.18 3.73 -10.47
N SER A 117 -17.08 2.98 -9.37
CA SER A 117 -17.38 3.47 -8.01
C SER A 117 -16.26 4.31 -7.40
N GLY A 118 -15.13 4.48 -8.11
CA GLY A 118 -13.93 5.12 -7.60
C GLY A 118 -12.93 4.17 -6.94
N HIS A 119 -13.20 2.86 -6.97
CA HIS A 119 -12.33 1.80 -6.43
C HIS A 119 -11.70 0.96 -7.54
N GLU A 120 -11.14 1.63 -8.53
CA GLU A 120 -10.60 1.01 -9.74
C GLU A 120 -9.26 0.30 -9.49
N TYR A 121 -8.95 -0.70 -10.32
CA TYR A 121 -7.70 -1.45 -10.23
C TYR A 121 -6.44 -0.58 -10.39
N THR A 122 -6.57 0.62 -10.95
CA THR A 122 -5.49 1.61 -11.10
C THR A 122 -5.09 2.23 -9.78
N ASN A 123 -5.99 2.28 -8.81
CA ASN A 123 -5.74 2.89 -7.49
C ASN A 123 -4.63 2.18 -6.73
N ALA A 124 -4.44 0.88 -6.96
CA ALA A 124 -3.37 0.13 -6.33
C ALA A 124 -1.94 0.56 -6.75
N PHE A 125 -1.81 1.55 -7.65
CA PHE A 125 -0.53 2.03 -8.19
C PHE A 125 -0.48 3.56 -8.37
N ASP A 126 -1.42 4.31 -7.80
CA ASP A 126 -1.51 5.76 -7.97
C ASP A 126 -0.63 6.55 -6.98
N GLY A 127 -0.12 5.89 -5.93
CA GLY A 127 0.71 6.48 -4.89
C GLY A 127 -0.10 7.19 -3.81
N ASP A 128 -1.42 7.06 -3.81
CA ASP A 128 -2.30 7.59 -2.77
C ASP A 128 -2.79 6.47 -1.84
N PRO A 129 -2.26 6.35 -0.63
CA PRO A 129 -2.67 5.31 0.32
C PRO A 129 -4.11 5.46 0.82
N TYR A 130 -4.82 6.52 0.43
CA TYR A 130 -6.23 6.74 0.79
C TYR A 130 -7.20 6.24 -0.28
N THR A 131 -6.72 5.90 -1.46
CA THR A 131 -7.47 5.20 -2.48
C THR A 131 -7.27 3.70 -2.38
N SER A 132 -8.13 2.91 -2.99
CA SER A 132 -7.99 1.45 -3.01
C SER A 132 -8.64 0.85 -4.23
N PHE A 133 -8.15 -0.33 -4.61
CA PHE A 133 -8.89 -1.23 -5.46
C PHE A 133 -9.81 -2.10 -4.59
N ASP A 134 -11.07 -2.12 -4.93
CA ASP A 134 -12.08 -3.01 -4.34
C ASP A 134 -12.94 -3.54 -5.49
N TYR A 135 -12.73 -4.79 -5.87
CA TYR A 135 -13.43 -5.40 -7.00
C TYR A 135 -14.89 -5.66 -6.61
N PRO A 136 -15.87 -5.29 -7.46
CA PRO A 136 -17.29 -5.42 -7.14
C PRO A 136 -17.72 -6.85 -6.78
N GLU A 137 -17.15 -7.83 -7.48
CA GLU A 137 -17.42 -9.23 -7.20
C GLU A 137 -16.49 -9.77 -6.12
N ALA A 138 -17.00 -10.67 -5.28
CA ALA A 138 -16.20 -11.27 -4.21
C ALA A 138 -14.97 -12.02 -4.72
N ASP A 139 -15.05 -12.55 -5.93
CA ASP A 139 -14.05 -13.41 -6.55
C ASP A 139 -13.55 -12.87 -7.88
N GLY A 140 -12.32 -13.25 -8.24
CA GLY A 140 -11.76 -13.01 -9.56
C GLY A 140 -11.05 -11.66 -9.74
N GLY A 141 -11.09 -10.78 -8.74
CA GLY A 141 -10.38 -9.50 -8.77
C GLY A 141 -8.86 -9.68 -8.83
N TRP A 142 -8.20 -8.87 -9.66
CA TRP A 142 -6.75 -8.77 -9.72
C TRP A 142 -6.31 -7.42 -10.28
N THR A 143 -5.13 -6.97 -9.88
CA THR A 143 -4.48 -5.76 -10.38
C THR A 143 -2.98 -5.97 -10.52
N GLY A 144 -2.32 -5.29 -11.47
CA GLY A 144 -0.91 -5.51 -11.74
C GLY A 144 -0.32 -4.58 -12.78
N LEU A 145 0.89 -4.90 -13.24
CA LEU A 145 1.65 -4.12 -14.19
C LEU A 145 2.09 -4.95 -15.41
N ASP A 146 1.97 -4.36 -16.61
CA ASP A 146 2.81 -4.70 -17.75
C ASP A 146 4.05 -3.81 -17.71
N LEU A 147 5.19 -4.37 -17.35
CA LEU A 147 6.46 -3.67 -17.21
C LEU A 147 7.13 -3.36 -18.57
N GLY A 148 6.49 -3.75 -19.69
CA GLY A 148 7.01 -3.56 -21.05
C GLY A 148 8.14 -4.52 -21.43
N LYS A 149 8.98 -4.90 -20.47
CA LYS A 149 10.06 -5.88 -20.61
C LYS A 149 10.22 -6.71 -19.34
N PRO A 150 10.88 -7.89 -19.40
CA PRO A 150 11.08 -8.73 -18.23
C PRO A 150 12.04 -8.10 -17.19
N TYR A 151 11.66 -8.19 -15.90
CA TYR A 151 12.47 -7.81 -14.74
C TYR A 151 12.48 -8.93 -13.70
N ILE A 152 13.60 -9.07 -12.99
CA ILE A 152 13.67 -9.92 -11.81
C ILE A 152 13.06 -9.15 -10.65
N ILE A 153 12.03 -9.72 -10.01
CA ILE A 153 11.36 -9.11 -8.86
C ILE A 153 12.05 -9.59 -7.59
N ARG A 154 12.62 -8.68 -6.82
CA ARG A 154 13.37 -8.96 -5.58
C ARG A 154 12.58 -8.68 -4.33
N SER A 155 11.72 -7.70 -4.38
CA SER A 155 10.81 -7.45 -3.26
C SER A 155 9.49 -6.88 -3.75
N ILE A 156 8.46 -7.08 -2.93
CA ILE A 156 7.10 -6.63 -3.17
C ILE A 156 6.68 -5.85 -1.93
N GLY A 157 6.17 -4.63 -2.14
CA GLY A 157 5.50 -3.84 -1.12
C GLY A 157 4.00 -3.85 -1.35
N ASN A 158 3.24 -3.85 -0.29
CA ASN A 158 1.80 -3.71 -0.35
C ASN A 158 1.26 -2.94 0.85
N GLU A 159 0.14 -2.29 0.65
CA GLU A 159 -0.64 -1.63 1.67
C GLU A 159 -2.08 -2.15 1.58
N CYS A 160 -2.64 -2.59 2.72
CA CYS A 160 -4.04 -2.99 2.73
C CYS A 160 -4.93 -1.75 2.63
N SER A 161 -6.10 -1.91 1.99
CA SER A 161 -7.09 -0.86 1.91
C SER A 161 -7.45 -0.34 3.30
N LYS A 162 -7.51 0.97 3.42
CA LYS A 162 -7.93 1.68 4.63
C LYS A 162 -9.44 1.92 4.64
N ALA A 163 -10.21 1.01 4.08
CA ALA A 163 -11.66 1.16 4.08
C ALA A 163 -12.13 1.63 5.46
N MET A 164 -12.42 2.93 5.55
CA MET A 164 -12.96 3.66 6.68
C MET A 164 -12.07 3.83 7.93
N SER A 165 -10.99 4.58 7.81
CA SER A 165 -10.60 5.43 8.93
C SER A 165 -10.41 6.87 8.46
N THR A 166 -11.50 7.59 8.47
CA THR A 166 -11.65 9.00 8.05
C THR A 166 -10.81 10.00 8.87
N TRP A 167 -9.80 9.57 9.63
CA TRP A 167 -9.12 10.44 10.58
C TRP A 167 -7.64 10.12 10.76
N HIS A 168 -6.85 10.15 9.69
CA HIS A 168 -5.40 10.28 9.84
C HIS A 168 -4.89 11.42 8.96
N ARG A 169 -5.22 12.65 9.33
CA ARG A 169 -4.40 13.77 8.91
C ARG A 169 -3.19 13.83 9.83
N VAL A 170 -2.03 13.51 9.31
CA VAL A 170 -0.78 13.96 9.89
C VAL A 170 -0.74 15.47 9.62
N TRP A 171 -1.07 16.27 10.63
CA TRP A 171 -0.86 17.70 10.58
C TRP A 171 0.61 17.95 10.91
N GLU A 172 1.44 18.13 9.90
CA GLU A 172 2.68 18.87 10.06
C GLU A 172 2.31 20.35 10.17
N MET A 173 2.15 20.84 11.40
CA MET A 173 2.07 22.27 11.62
C MET A 173 3.48 22.86 11.53
N PRO A 174 3.72 23.86 10.69
CA PRO A 174 5.01 24.55 10.67
C PRO A 174 5.19 25.31 11.99
N VAL A 175 6.20 24.90 12.72
CA VAL A 175 6.57 25.56 13.98
C VAL A 175 7.33 26.84 13.67
N ARG A 176 6.78 27.98 14.07
CA ARG A 176 7.51 29.25 14.07
C ARG A 176 8.44 29.28 15.28
N ARG A 177 9.75 29.27 15.03
CA ARG A 177 10.73 29.62 16.08
C ARG A 177 10.61 31.13 16.41
N SER A 178 10.10 31.47 17.58
CA SER A 178 10.27 32.81 18.09
C SER A 178 11.70 32.98 18.60
N MET A 179 12.45 33.89 18.01
CA MET A 179 13.76 34.25 18.53
C MET A 179 13.56 35.01 19.84
N LEU A 180 13.96 34.42 20.96
CA LEU A 180 14.13 35.11 22.20
C LEU A 180 15.38 36.01 22.10
N HIS A 181 15.19 37.30 22.00
CA HIS A 181 16.25 38.27 22.24
C HIS A 181 16.64 38.20 23.72
N LYS A 182 17.86 37.71 23.98
CA LYS A 182 18.49 37.93 25.30
C LYS A 182 18.78 39.42 25.44
N LYS A 183 18.25 40.02 26.50
CA LYS A 183 18.82 41.20 27.10
C LYS A 183 19.81 40.78 28.17
#